data_f0591cc6ccacf583ef9a7bec93680c31
#
_entry.id   f0591cc6ccacf583ef9a7bec93680c31
#
_cell.length_a   1.000
_cell.length_b   1.000
_cell.length_c   1.000
_cell.angle_alpha   90.00
_cell.angle_beta   90.00
_cell.angle_gamma   90.00
#
_symmetry.space_group_name_H-M   'P 1'
#
loop_
_entity.id
_entity.type
_entity.pdbx_description
1 polymer ?
#
loop_
_entity_poly.entity_id
_entity_poly.type
_entity_poly.pdbx_seq_one_letter_code
_entity_poly.pdbx_strand_id
1 'polypeptide(L)'
;MLFLNEYSEMNEILKNKKHPIGLKFLKFMSAICSHNYYLFDNIVWFTQIGILNKFIYLPKYKWKKFKDLFSLYKTILEVIISIYLVIIKSGKAALLERELAKFDKEVIKSNRHSYLLMRKLILIRRKIRFHQMEVFIYLMRMIMLISSLKLAGHKHLHPIFVSICGLLQAITVVFKSMKGKKKFYKLTTADIKTKEPTAGATSSIQDHLPPI
;
A
#
# COMPACT_ATOMS: atom_id res chain seq x y z
N MET A 1 21.80 -4.23 7.24
CA MET A 1 21.18 -2.95 6.80
C MET A 1 19.66 -2.92 6.82
N LEU A 2 18.94 -4.00 6.53
CA LEU A 2 17.46 -4.04 6.57
C LEU A 2 16.87 -3.70 7.96
N PHE A 3 17.53 -4.09 9.01
CA PHE A 3 17.12 -3.86 10.41
C PHE A 3 17.02 -2.37 10.79
N LEU A 4 17.95 -1.55 10.30
CA LEU A 4 17.97 -0.10 10.56
C LEU A 4 16.87 0.63 9.81
N ASN A 5 16.50 0.15 8.62
CA ASN A 5 15.40 0.71 7.84
C ASN A 5 14.05 0.52 8.53
N GLU A 6 13.80 -0.66 9.11
CA GLU A 6 12.56 -0.94 9.86
C GLU A 6 12.42 -0.05 11.10
N TYR A 7 13.51 0.21 11.82
CA TYR A 7 13.49 1.13 12.95
C TYR A 7 13.19 2.58 12.54
N SER A 8 13.77 3.02 11.43
CA SER A 8 13.46 4.34 10.84
C SER A 8 11.99 4.44 10.45
N GLU A 9 11.44 3.40 9.82
CA GLU A 9 10.03 3.34 9.44
C GLU A 9 9.08 3.40 10.65
N MET A 10 9.41 2.69 11.74
CA MET A 10 8.66 2.77 13.00
C MET A 10 8.63 4.19 13.56
N ASN A 11 9.76 4.89 13.53
CA ASN A 11 9.86 6.28 13.99
C ASN A 11 9.05 7.24 13.12
N GLU A 12 9.05 7.05 11.80
CA GLU A 12 8.23 7.84 10.87
C GLU A 12 6.73 7.61 11.09
N ILE A 13 6.32 6.36 11.34
CA ILE A 13 4.92 6.03 11.63
C ILE A 13 4.42 6.77 12.88
N LEU A 14 5.25 6.79 13.93
CA LEU A 14 4.91 7.47 15.18
C LEU A 14 4.83 8.99 15.02
N LYS A 15 5.77 9.58 14.29
CA LYS A 15 5.84 11.04 14.04
C LYS A 15 4.75 11.56 13.11
N ASN A 16 4.16 10.71 12.27
CA ASN A 16 3.20 11.14 11.26
C ASN A 16 1.85 11.50 11.87
N LYS A 17 1.56 12.82 12.02
CA LYS A 17 0.30 13.34 12.58
C LYS A 17 -0.93 13.16 11.65
N LYS A 18 -0.74 12.79 10.38
CA LYS A 18 -1.82 12.75 9.37
C LYS A 18 -2.67 11.48 9.40
N HIS A 19 -2.22 10.43 10.08
CA HIS A 19 -2.93 9.17 10.14
C HIS A 19 -3.78 9.05 11.43
N PRO A 20 -4.99 8.48 11.35
CA PRO A 20 -5.79 8.17 12.52
C PRO A 20 -5.05 7.18 13.43
N ILE A 21 -5.28 7.27 14.74
CA ILE A 21 -4.57 6.50 15.77
C ILE A 21 -4.63 4.99 15.48
N GLY A 22 -5.81 4.46 15.10
CA GLY A 22 -5.96 3.04 14.78
C GLY A 22 -5.09 2.57 13.62
N LEU A 23 -4.94 3.39 12.57
CA LEU A 23 -4.07 3.07 11.44
C LEU A 23 -2.58 3.13 11.83
N LYS A 24 -2.20 4.05 12.70
CA LYS A 24 -0.84 4.11 13.24
C LYS A 24 -0.50 2.85 14.03
N PHE A 25 -1.42 2.44 14.91
CA PHE A 25 -1.26 1.23 15.70
C PHE A 25 -1.10 -0.01 14.82
N LEU A 26 -1.97 -0.20 13.83
CA LEU A 26 -1.86 -1.32 12.89
C LEU A 26 -0.52 -1.34 12.13
N LYS A 27 -0.09 -0.17 11.64
CA LYS A 27 1.21 -0.05 10.96
C LYS A 27 2.38 -0.34 11.88
N PHE A 28 2.32 0.15 13.13
CA PHE A 28 3.34 -0.09 14.14
C PHE A 28 3.44 -1.59 14.47
N MET A 29 2.31 -2.27 14.65
CA MET A 29 2.27 -3.72 14.86
C MET A 29 2.81 -4.50 13.65
N SER A 30 2.50 -4.06 12.42
CA SER A 30 3.06 -4.64 11.20
C SER A 30 4.59 -4.49 11.15
N ALA A 31 5.12 -3.33 11.54
CA ALA A 31 6.56 -3.09 11.61
C ALA A 31 7.24 -3.97 12.68
N ILE A 32 6.63 -4.16 13.86
CA ILE A 32 7.13 -5.11 14.87
C ILE A 32 7.17 -6.54 14.32
N CYS A 33 6.12 -6.98 13.63
CA CYS A 33 6.11 -8.31 13.02
C CYS A 33 7.19 -8.45 11.94
N SER A 34 7.45 -7.39 11.18
CA SER A 34 8.53 -7.33 10.18
C SER A 34 9.90 -7.46 10.84
N HIS A 35 10.12 -6.72 11.93
CA HIS A 35 11.34 -6.77 12.70
C HIS A 35 11.63 -8.19 13.24
N ASN A 36 10.64 -8.82 13.88
CA ASN A 36 10.76 -10.19 14.37
C ASN A 36 11.00 -11.20 13.24
N TYR A 37 10.33 -11.02 12.09
CA TYR A 37 10.59 -11.84 10.91
C TYR A 37 12.07 -11.82 10.51
N TYR A 38 12.68 -10.64 10.39
CA TYR A 38 14.10 -10.52 10.03
C TYR A 38 15.03 -11.05 11.13
N LEU A 39 14.68 -10.85 12.39
CA LEU A 39 15.42 -11.42 13.51
C LEU A 39 15.49 -12.95 13.41
N PHE A 40 14.34 -13.60 13.24
CA PHE A 40 14.28 -15.05 13.10
C PHE A 40 14.89 -15.55 11.78
N ASP A 41 14.82 -14.77 10.71
CA ASP A 41 15.49 -15.09 9.44
C ASP A 41 17.01 -15.13 9.62
N ASN A 42 17.59 -14.17 10.33
CA ASN A 42 19.00 -14.15 10.68
C ASN A 42 19.37 -15.33 11.59
N ILE A 43 18.56 -15.66 12.59
CA ILE A 43 18.78 -16.82 13.47
C ILE A 43 18.78 -18.11 12.64
N VAL A 44 17.84 -18.29 11.72
CA VAL A 44 17.80 -19.44 10.81
C VAL A 44 19.07 -19.52 9.97
N TRP A 45 19.55 -18.39 9.46
CA TRP A 45 20.79 -18.32 8.69
C TRP A 45 22.01 -18.69 9.53
N PHE A 46 22.19 -18.11 10.74
CA PHE A 46 23.27 -18.46 11.65
C PHE A 46 23.25 -19.93 12.08
N THR A 47 22.06 -20.51 12.22
CA THR A 47 21.91 -21.94 12.50
C THR A 47 22.34 -22.79 11.29
N GLN A 48 22.11 -22.30 10.05
CA GLN A 48 22.52 -23.00 8.82
C GLN A 48 24.04 -23.11 8.68
N ILE A 49 24.77 -22.03 9.02
CA ILE A 49 26.24 -22.01 8.96
C ILE A 49 26.90 -22.63 10.21
N GLY A 50 26.09 -23.15 11.14
CA GLY A 50 26.61 -23.93 12.28
C GLY A 50 27.08 -23.11 13.48
N ILE A 51 27.07 -21.75 13.39
CA ILE A 51 27.56 -20.86 14.47
C ILE A 51 26.70 -21.01 15.72
N LEU A 52 25.38 -21.07 15.59
CA LEU A 52 24.45 -21.14 16.71
C LEU A 52 24.20 -22.55 17.23
N ASN A 53 24.60 -23.60 16.52
CA ASN A 53 24.39 -24.98 16.96
C ASN A 53 25.10 -25.32 18.28
N LYS A 54 26.15 -24.56 18.63
CA LYS A 54 26.89 -24.70 19.89
C LYS A 54 26.19 -24.04 21.06
N PHE A 55 25.33 -23.05 20.84
CA PHE A 55 24.76 -22.21 21.91
C PHE A 55 23.26 -22.41 22.10
N ILE A 56 22.54 -22.89 21.10
CA ILE A 56 21.09 -22.98 21.13
C ILE A 56 20.61 -24.36 20.69
N TYR A 57 20.04 -25.11 21.63
CA TYR A 57 19.51 -26.46 21.41
C TYR A 57 18.19 -26.51 20.63
N LEU A 58 17.66 -25.38 20.15
CA LEU A 58 16.43 -25.38 19.38
C LEU A 58 16.70 -25.81 17.93
N PRO A 59 16.01 -26.85 17.41
CA PRO A 59 16.21 -27.31 16.05
C PRO A 59 15.75 -26.26 15.03
N LYS A 60 16.48 -26.17 13.92
CA LYS A 60 16.28 -25.21 12.80
C LYS A 60 14.82 -25.10 12.35
N TYR A 61 14.07 -26.22 12.32
CA TYR A 61 12.67 -26.21 11.88
C TYR A 61 11.76 -25.38 12.76
N LYS A 62 12.03 -25.29 14.07
CA LYS A 62 11.27 -24.45 15.01
C LYS A 62 11.48 -22.96 14.73
N TRP A 63 12.72 -22.54 14.49
CA TRP A 63 13.05 -21.16 14.11
C TRP A 63 12.38 -20.76 12.81
N LYS A 64 12.38 -21.67 11.81
CA LYS A 64 11.67 -21.45 10.55
C LYS A 64 10.16 -21.27 10.77
N LYS A 65 9.54 -22.07 11.65
CA LYS A 65 8.12 -21.91 12.00
C LYS A 65 7.83 -20.55 12.64
N PHE A 66 8.67 -20.09 13.58
CA PHE A 66 8.52 -18.76 14.18
C PHE A 66 8.62 -17.66 13.12
N LYS A 67 9.61 -17.73 12.24
CA LYS A 67 9.73 -16.79 11.11
C LYS A 67 8.46 -16.76 10.26
N ASP A 68 7.97 -17.91 9.84
CA ASP A 68 6.78 -18.01 8.99
C ASP A 68 5.53 -17.52 9.72
N LEU A 69 5.43 -17.73 11.04
CA LEU A 69 4.34 -17.22 11.88
C LEU A 69 4.32 -15.69 11.93
N PHE A 70 5.46 -15.04 12.17
CA PHE A 70 5.55 -13.58 12.15
C PHE A 70 5.27 -13.01 10.75
N SER A 71 5.70 -13.72 9.69
CA SER A 71 5.35 -13.38 8.31
C SER A 71 3.84 -13.45 8.06
N LEU A 72 3.15 -14.44 8.64
CA LEU A 72 1.70 -14.57 8.54
C LEU A 72 0.99 -13.42 9.28
N TYR A 73 1.37 -13.13 10.52
CA TYR A 73 0.81 -12.00 11.27
C TYR A 73 1.00 -10.67 10.55
N LYS A 74 2.22 -10.40 10.05
CA LYS A 74 2.49 -9.23 9.21
C LYS A 74 1.54 -9.17 8.01
N THR A 75 1.39 -10.28 7.29
CA THR A 75 0.55 -10.34 6.09
C THR A 75 -0.93 -10.07 6.42
N ILE A 76 -1.45 -10.60 7.53
CA ILE A 76 -2.81 -10.33 8.00
C ILE A 76 -2.99 -8.84 8.30
N LEU A 77 -2.06 -8.23 9.03
CA LEU A 77 -2.10 -6.80 9.34
C LEU A 77 -2.06 -5.94 8.08
N GLU A 78 -1.23 -6.29 7.09
CA GLU A 78 -1.15 -5.59 5.80
C GLU A 78 -2.45 -5.71 4.98
N VAL A 79 -3.13 -6.86 5.02
CA VAL A 79 -4.48 -7.03 4.43
C VAL A 79 -5.46 -6.05 5.10
N ILE A 80 -5.50 -6.03 6.43
CA ILE A 80 -6.40 -5.14 7.19
C ILE A 80 -6.11 -3.67 6.87
N ILE A 81 -4.84 -3.26 6.88
CA ILE A 81 -4.41 -1.90 6.55
C ILE A 81 -4.83 -1.52 5.11
N SER A 82 -4.62 -2.42 4.16
CA SER A 82 -4.93 -2.16 2.75
C SER A 82 -6.44 -2.06 2.52
N ILE A 83 -7.25 -2.92 3.14
CA ILE A 83 -8.72 -2.83 3.09
C ILE A 83 -9.20 -1.51 3.72
N TYR A 84 -8.69 -1.15 4.89
CA TYR A 84 -9.03 0.10 5.56
C TYR A 84 -8.71 1.32 4.68
N LEU A 85 -7.56 1.32 4.01
CA LEU A 85 -7.19 2.39 3.07
C LEU A 85 -8.09 2.43 1.83
N VAL A 86 -8.54 1.28 1.33
CA VAL A 86 -9.53 1.21 0.23
C VAL A 86 -10.83 1.85 0.66
N ILE A 87 -11.36 1.49 1.84
CA ILE A 87 -12.64 2.02 2.36
C ILE A 87 -12.57 3.55 2.51
N ILE A 88 -11.54 4.08 3.17
CA ILE A 88 -11.39 5.54 3.36
C ILE A 88 -11.29 6.27 2.02
N LYS A 89 -10.49 5.74 1.08
CA LYS A 89 -10.32 6.38 -0.22
C LYS A 89 -11.56 6.28 -1.09
N SER A 90 -12.32 5.19 -0.99
CA SER A 90 -13.60 5.03 -1.68
C SER A 90 -14.63 6.04 -1.17
N GLY A 91 -14.71 6.25 0.15
CA GLY A 91 -15.56 7.30 0.71
C GLY A 91 -15.18 8.70 0.21
N LYS A 92 -13.88 9.02 0.16
CA LYS A 92 -13.42 10.30 -0.40
C LYS A 92 -13.72 10.43 -1.91
N ALA A 93 -13.62 9.35 -2.67
CA ALA A 93 -13.97 9.35 -4.09
C ALA A 93 -15.46 9.62 -4.29
N ALA A 94 -16.33 8.96 -3.51
CA ALA A 94 -17.78 9.16 -3.57
C ALA A 94 -18.19 10.61 -3.23
N LEU A 95 -17.53 11.25 -2.26
CA LEU A 95 -17.77 12.67 -1.94
C LEU A 95 -17.40 13.57 -3.12
N LEU A 96 -16.23 13.36 -3.74
CA LEU A 96 -15.80 14.14 -4.91
C LEU A 96 -16.70 13.90 -6.12
N GLU A 97 -17.22 12.70 -6.30
CA GLU A 97 -18.19 12.38 -7.36
C GLU A 97 -19.50 13.14 -7.16
N ARG A 98 -20.00 13.21 -5.91
CA ARG A 98 -21.18 14.01 -5.57
C ARG A 98 -20.98 15.51 -5.82
N GLU A 99 -19.79 16.02 -5.49
CA GLU A 99 -19.43 17.41 -5.79
C GLU A 99 -19.39 17.67 -7.29
N LEU A 100 -18.76 16.78 -8.07
CA LEU A 100 -18.71 16.89 -9.53
C LEU A 100 -20.07 16.76 -10.20
N ALA A 101 -20.97 15.94 -9.65
CA ALA A 101 -22.32 15.78 -10.19
C ALA A 101 -23.20 17.06 -10.08
N LYS A 102 -22.79 18.04 -9.25
CA LYS A 102 -23.47 19.35 -9.16
C LYS A 102 -23.14 20.28 -10.34
N PHE A 103 -22.12 19.96 -11.11
CA PHE A 103 -21.71 20.76 -12.27
C PHE A 103 -22.21 20.13 -13.56
N ASP A 104 -22.75 20.93 -14.45
CA ASP A 104 -23.11 20.48 -15.81
C ASP A 104 -21.85 20.04 -16.58
N LYS A 105 -22.03 19.04 -17.44
CA LYS A 105 -20.91 18.42 -18.18
C LYS A 105 -20.12 19.41 -19.04
N GLU A 106 -20.75 20.44 -19.53
CA GLU A 106 -20.12 21.50 -20.33
C GLU A 106 -19.31 22.46 -19.47
N VAL A 107 -19.82 22.80 -18.28
CA VAL A 107 -19.16 23.67 -17.31
C VAL A 107 -17.94 22.99 -16.71
N ILE A 108 -17.91 21.64 -16.62
CA ILE A 108 -16.76 20.89 -16.11
C ILE A 108 -15.49 21.15 -16.95
N LYS A 109 -15.61 21.34 -18.26
CA LYS A 109 -14.46 21.59 -19.14
C LYS A 109 -13.95 23.03 -19.08
N SER A 110 -14.82 24.00 -18.84
CA SER A 110 -14.48 25.43 -18.83
C SER A 110 -14.06 25.93 -17.46
N ASN A 111 -14.55 25.32 -16.36
CA ASN A 111 -14.29 25.78 -15.00
C ASN A 111 -13.03 25.11 -14.42
N ARG A 112 -12.02 25.92 -14.07
CA ARG A 112 -10.75 25.49 -13.43
C ARG A 112 -10.99 24.65 -12.19
N HIS A 113 -11.99 24.98 -11.38
CA HIS A 113 -12.30 24.26 -10.14
C HIS A 113 -12.78 22.83 -10.40
N SER A 114 -13.72 22.65 -11.34
CA SER A 114 -14.25 21.34 -11.72
C SER A 114 -13.17 20.45 -12.33
N TYR A 115 -12.27 21.02 -13.14
CA TYR A 115 -11.10 20.32 -13.67
C TYR A 115 -10.18 19.80 -12.55
N LEU A 116 -9.91 20.61 -11.53
CA LEU A 116 -9.10 20.20 -10.39
C LEU A 116 -9.75 19.08 -9.57
N LEU A 117 -11.07 19.13 -9.36
CA LEU A 117 -11.83 18.06 -8.69
C LEU A 117 -11.76 16.76 -9.48
N MET A 118 -11.97 16.81 -10.79
CA MET A 118 -11.86 15.64 -11.66
C MET A 118 -10.46 15.01 -11.61
N ARG A 119 -9.42 15.84 -11.63
CA ARG A 119 -8.03 15.39 -11.50
C ARG A 119 -7.77 14.70 -10.15
N LYS A 120 -8.26 15.29 -9.05
CA LYS A 120 -8.18 14.68 -7.71
C LYS A 120 -8.90 13.33 -7.67
N LEU A 121 -10.09 13.22 -8.26
CA LEU A 121 -10.85 11.98 -8.33
C LEU A 121 -10.09 10.89 -9.09
N ILE A 122 -9.51 11.19 -10.24
CA ILE A 122 -8.69 10.25 -11.01
C ILE A 122 -7.51 9.74 -10.19
N LEU A 123 -6.84 10.62 -9.46
CA LEU A 123 -5.72 10.24 -8.59
C LEU A 123 -6.16 9.33 -7.44
N ILE A 124 -7.30 9.61 -6.81
CA ILE A 124 -7.85 8.77 -5.72
C ILE A 124 -8.25 7.41 -6.28
N ARG A 125 -8.97 7.32 -7.41
CA ARG A 125 -9.35 6.06 -8.04
C ARG A 125 -8.11 5.21 -8.42
N ARG A 126 -7.01 5.85 -8.86
CA ARG A 126 -5.72 5.14 -9.10
C ARG A 126 -5.14 4.58 -7.79
N LYS A 127 -5.18 5.34 -6.70
CA LYS A 127 -4.71 4.87 -5.37
C LYS A 127 -5.58 3.72 -4.85
N ILE A 128 -6.89 3.75 -5.05
CA ILE A 128 -7.80 2.64 -4.69
C ILE A 128 -7.40 1.38 -5.43
N ARG A 129 -7.26 1.42 -6.76
CA ARG A 129 -6.82 0.26 -7.56
C ARG A 129 -5.46 -0.28 -7.11
N PHE A 130 -4.54 0.59 -6.72
CA PHE A 130 -3.25 0.18 -6.19
C PHE A 130 -3.38 -0.62 -4.89
N HIS A 131 -4.20 -0.17 -3.94
CA HIS A 131 -4.43 -0.91 -2.70
C HIS A 131 -5.25 -2.18 -2.90
N GLN A 132 -6.17 -2.22 -3.85
CA GLN A 132 -6.87 -3.46 -4.23
C GLN A 132 -5.88 -4.52 -4.74
N MET A 133 -4.89 -4.13 -5.55
CA MET A 133 -3.79 -5.03 -5.95
C MET A 133 -2.94 -5.48 -4.75
N GLU A 134 -2.70 -4.60 -3.77
CA GLU A 134 -2.00 -4.99 -2.54
C GLU A 134 -2.78 -6.04 -1.75
N VAL A 135 -4.08 -5.85 -1.56
CA VAL A 135 -4.95 -6.83 -0.91
C VAL A 135 -4.83 -8.19 -1.60
N PHE A 136 -4.90 -8.22 -2.94
CA PHE A 136 -4.77 -9.45 -3.70
C PHE A 136 -3.42 -10.14 -3.47
N ILE A 137 -2.31 -9.38 -3.55
CA ILE A 137 -0.94 -9.89 -3.30
C ILE A 137 -0.84 -10.50 -1.91
N TYR A 138 -1.35 -9.80 -0.88
CA TYR A 138 -1.26 -10.28 0.50
C TYR A 138 -2.17 -11.48 0.76
N LEU A 139 -3.33 -11.58 0.12
CA LEU A 139 -4.20 -12.77 0.20
C LEU A 139 -3.51 -13.99 -0.40
N MET A 140 -2.89 -13.87 -1.58
CA MET A 140 -2.12 -14.97 -2.18
C MET A 140 -0.96 -15.40 -1.29
N ARG A 141 -0.24 -14.42 -0.69
CA ARG A 141 0.84 -14.69 0.26
C ARG A 141 0.34 -15.40 1.53
N MET A 142 -0.81 -15.00 2.05
CA MET A 142 -1.43 -15.62 3.22
C MET A 142 -1.76 -17.08 2.97
N ILE A 143 -2.33 -17.43 1.81
CA ILE A 143 -2.62 -18.82 1.41
C ILE A 143 -1.32 -19.65 1.41
N MET A 144 -0.24 -19.13 0.83
CA MET A 144 1.06 -19.83 0.81
C MET A 144 1.62 -20.05 2.22
N LEU A 145 1.52 -19.05 3.11
CA LEU A 145 2.00 -19.13 4.48
C LEU A 145 1.16 -20.12 5.32
N ILE A 146 -0.16 -20.12 5.17
CA ILE A 146 -1.05 -21.09 5.82
C ILE A 146 -0.68 -22.52 5.40
N SER A 147 -0.39 -22.73 4.12
CA SER A 147 0.08 -24.02 3.61
C SER A 147 1.43 -24.40 4.19
N SER A 148 2.39 -23.47 4.24
CA SER A 148 3.74 -23.70 4.82
C SER A 148 3.69 -24.06 6.30
N LEU A 149 2.83 -23.37 7.07
CA LEU A 149 2.65 -23.59 8.50
C LEU A 149 1.79 -24.82 8.84
N LYS A 150 1.16 -25.47 7.85
CA LYS A 150 0.22 -26.59 8.04
C LYS A 150 -0.97 -26.24 8.95
N LEU A 151 -1.40 -24.97 8.98
CA LEU A 151 -2.47 -24.49 9.86
C LEU A 151 -3.87 -24.98 9.43
N ALA A 152 -4.04 -25.37 8.17
CA ALA A 152 -5.33 -25.85 7.63
C ALA A 152 -5.65 -27.31 8.01
N GLY A 153 -5.21 -27.78 9.16
CA GLY A 153 -5.33 -29.17 9.59
C GLY A 153 -4.28 -30.08 8.91
N HIS A 154 -4.43 -31.38 9.06
CA HIS A 154 -3.46 -32.35 8.52
C HIS A 154 -3.44 -32.44 6.99
N LYS A 155 -4.36 -31.80 6.30
CA LYS A 155 -4.41 -31.78 4.83
C LYS A 155 -3.62 -30.60 4.29
N HIS A 156 -2.50 -30.88 3.62
CA HIS A 156 -1.81 -29.87 2.83
C HIS A 156 -2.72 -29.36 1.71
N LEU A 157 -2.73 -28.06 1.50
CA LEU A 157 -3.26 -27.51 0.26
C LEU A 157 -2.50 -28.17 -0.92
N HIS A 158 -3.23 -28.51 -1.97
CA HIS A 158 -2.63 -29.19 -3.12
C HIS A 158 -1.43 -28.39 -3.65
N PRO A 159 -0.25 -28.98 -3.85
CA PRO A 159 0.97 -28.25 -4.23
C PRO A 159 0.81 -27.39 -5.49
N ILE A 160 0.05 -27.88 -6.47
CA ILE A 160 -0.27 -27.13 -7.69
C ILE A 160 -1.02 -25.84 -7.38
N PHE A 161 -2.00 -25.89 -6.47
CA PHE A 161 -2.75 -24.68 -6.08
C PHE A 161 -1.87 -23.63 -5.40
N VAL A 162 -0.98 -24.06 -4.51
CA VAL A 162 0.00 -23.18 -3.85
C VAL A 162 0.96 -22.57 -4.87
N SER A 163 1.41 -23.34 -5.84
CA SER A 163 2.29 -22.87 -6.92
C SER A 163 1.59 -21.85 -7.82
N ILE A 164 0.31 -22.07 -8.15
CA ILE A 164 -0.50 -21.11 -8.92
C ILE A 164 -0.65 -19.80 -8.12
N CYS A 165 -0.94 -19.86 -6.81
CA CYS A 165 -1.01 -18.66 -5.97
C CYS A 165 0.33 -17.89 -5.97
N GLY A 166 1.46 -18.60 -5.88
CA GLY A 166 2.79 -18.00 -5.95
C GLY A 166 3.05 -17.32 -7.30
N LEU A 167 2.70 -17.97 -8.41
CA LEU A 167 2.81 -17.40 -9.75
C LEU A 167 1.96 -16.15 -9.92
N LEU A 168 0.70 -16.20 -9.52
CA LEU A 168 -0.21 -15.04 -9.57
C LEU A 168 0.29 -13.88 -8.72
N GLN A 169 0.82 -14.16 -7.52
CA GLN A 169 1.46 -13.15 -6.69
C GLN A 169 2.65 -12.51 -7.41
N ALA A 170 3.55 -13.31 -7.97
CA ALA A 170 4.75 -12.82 -8.66
C ALA A 170 4.38 -11.92 -9.86
N ILE A 171 3.44 -12.37 -10.71
CA ILE A 171 2.94 -11.60 -11.85
C ILE A 171 2.35 -10.27 -11.36
N THR A 172 1.54 -10.28 -10.32
CA THR A 172 0.89 -9.06 -9.78
C THR A 172 1.93 -8.09 -9.21
N VAL A 173 2.96 -8.58 -8.52
CA VAL A 173 4.07 -7.76 -8.00
C VAL A 173 4.85 -7.11 -9.13
N VAL A 174 5.19 -7.85 -10.18
CA VAL A 174 5.86 -7.31 -11.37
C VAL A 174 5.00 -6.22 -12.03
N PHE A 175 3.72 -6.50 -12.25
CA PHE A 175 2.79 -5.54 -12.85
C PHE A 175 2.63 -4.26 -12.00
N LYS A 176 2.57 -4.40 -10.66
CA LYS A 176 2.57 -3.29 -9.71
C LYS A 176 3.85 -2.47 -9.82
N SER A 177 5.02 -3.12 -9.87
CA SER A 177 6.33 -2.47 -9.98
C SER A 177 6.46 -1.70 -11.31
N MET A 178 6.05 -2.29 -12.43
CA MET A 178 6.08 -1.63 -13.73
C MET A 178 5.19 -0.39 -13.79
N LYS A 179 3.99 -0.43 -13.17
CA LYS A 179 3.08 0.73 -13.09
C LYS A 179 3.51 1.76 -12.05
N GLY A 180 4.17 1.34 -10.96
CA GLY A 180 4.53 2.21 -9.84
C GLY A 180 5.69 3.16 -10.15
N LYS A 181 6.75 2.67 -10.78
CA LYS A 181 8.01 3.46 -10.91
C LYS A 181 8.03 4.50 -12.01
N LYS A 182 7.28 4.37 -13.11
CA LYS A 182 7.43 5.27 -14.26
C LYS A 182 6.37 6.38 -14.39
N LYS A 183 5.24 6.33 -13.71
CA LYS A 183 4.14 7.30 -13.91
C LYS A 183 3.76 8.13 -12.69
N PHE A 184 4.03 7.67 -11.49
CA PHE A 184 3.58 8.36 -10.27
C PHE A 184 4.32 9.68 -10.02
N TYR A 185 5.60 9.76 -10.34
CA TYR A 185 6.43 10.96 -10.09
C TYR A 185 6.43 11.96 -11.26
N LYS A 186 6.31 11.50 -12.51
CA LYS A 186 6.31 12.42 -13.67
C LYS A 186 5.01 13.21 -13.86
N LEU A 187 3.86 12.67 -13.44
CA LEU A 187 2.56 13.37 -13.53
C LEU A 187 2.37 14.45 -12.46
N THR A 188 3.17 14.45 -11.38
CA THR A 188 3.00 15.40 -10.29
C THR A 188 3.68 16.74 -10.55
N THR A 189 4.73 16.79 -11.33
CA THR A 189 5.52 18.01 -11.57
C THR A 189 5.49 18.53 -13.00
N ALA A 190 5.50 17.67 -14.00
CA ALA A 190 5.57 18.11 -15.40
C ALA A 190 4.19 18.52 -15.96
N ASP A 191 3.12 17.81 -15.63
CA ASP A 191 1.77 18.17 -16.10
C ASP A 191 1.14 19.36 -15.37
N ILE A 192 1.71 19.78 -14.21
CA ILE A 192 1.28 21.01 -13.53
C ILE A 192 1.86 22.24 -14.23
N LYS A 193 3.06 22.15 -14.81
CA LYS A 193 3.74 23.27 -15.49
C LYS A 193 3.33 23.47 -16.94
N THR A 194 2.83 22.44 -17.66
CA THR A 194 2.60 22.50 -19.09
C THR A 194 1.13 22.76 -19.49
N LYS A 195 0.21 22.92 -18.54
CA LYS A 195 -1.20 23.28 -18.79
C LYS A 195 -1.72 24.33 -17.81
N GLU A 196 -0.89 25.31 -17.48
CA GLU A 196 -1.44 26.62 -17.12
C GLU A 196 -2.06 27.18 -18.39
N PRO A 197 -3.37 27.46 -18.42
CA PRO A 197 -3.95 28.23 -19.53
C PRO A 197 -3.18 29.56 -19.54
N THR A 198 -2.55 29.86 -20.65
CA THR A 198 -1.89 31.14 -20.91
C THR A 198 -2.72 32.26 -20.30
N ALA A 199 -2.17 33.00 -19.37
CA ALA A 199 -2.77 34.15 -18.68
C ALA A 199 -2.95 35.34 -19.63
N GLY A 200 -3.65 35.11 -20.74
CA GLY A 200 -3.90 36.10 -21.82
C GLY A 200 -5.35 36.48 -22.04
N ALA A 201 -6.27 35.99 -21.20
CA ALA A 201 -7.70 36.25 -21.39
C ALA A 201 -8.43 36.78 -20.14
N THR A 202 -7.77 37.53 -19.28
CA THR A 202 -8.38 38.10 -18.06
C THR A 202 -8.13 39.60 -17.92
N SER A 203 -8.25 40.37 -19.02
CA SER A 203 -8.16 41.83 -18.94
C SER A 203 -9.45 42.56 -19.33
N SER A 204 -10.65 41.95 -19.32
CA SER A 204 -11.86 42.64 -19.69
C SER A 204 -13.10 42.37 -18.84
N ILE A 205 -12.97 41.90 -17.61
CA ILE A 205 -14.13 41.75 -16.69
C ILE A 205 -13.78 42.34 -15.29
N GLN A 206 -13.35 43.59 -15.27
CA GLN A 206 -13.11 44.29 -13.99
C GLN A 206 -13.82 45.62 -13.86
N ASP A 207 -14.73 46.00 -14.79
CA ASP A 207 -15.38 47.29 -14.80
C ASP A 207 -16.90 47.26 -14.64
N HIS A 208 -17.50 46.40 -13.83
CA HIS A 208 -18.91 46.59 -13.45
C HIS A 208 -19.21 45.89 -12.11
N LEU A 209 -18.80 46.52 -11.00
CA LEU A 209 -19.40 46.27 -9.70
C LEU A 209 -19.80 47.65 -9.12
N PRO A 210 -21.11 47.91 -8.79
CA PRO A 210 -21.52 49.14 -8.15
C PRO A 210 -21.06 49.18 -6.69
N PRO A 211 -20.78 50.38 -6.13
CA PRO A 211 -20.35 50.53 -4.75
C PRO A 211 -21.54 50.33 -3.78
N ILE A 212 -21.29 49.57 -2.72
CA ILE A 212 -22.08 49.55 -1.48
C ILE A 212 -21.23 50.14 -0.38
#